data_08e5a49f32b15731bae88c428648bd72
#
_entry.id   08e5a49f32b15731bae88c428648bd72
#
_cell.length_a   1.000
_cell.length_b   1.000
_cell.length_c   1.000
_cell.angle_alpha   90.00
_cell.angle_beta   90.00
_cell.angle_gamma   90.00
#
_symmetry.space_group_name_H-M   'P 1'
#
loop_
_entity.id
_entity.type
_entity.pdbx_description
1 polymer ?
#
loop_
_entity_poly.entity_id
_entity_poly.type
_entity_poly.pdbx_seq_one_letter_code
_entity_poly.pdbx_strand_id
1 'polypeptide(L)'
;VTMLRHGKVQLALHHLRDATAAGGRPLLVLHGLGEAAPRSAPRWTDGWPGPVAALDFTGHGASTIPRGGGYTAELLLGDADAALESLTDGDPARSITVVGRGLGAYIALQLAGARAEQVHGAILVDGPGLAGGPTGPTSQSFFSLPPSASPPDPYALVELGRDLRPPDYATLFVRLALAG
;
A
#
# COMPACT_ATOMS: atom_id res chain seq x y z
N VAL A 1 -7.05 13.00 -8.37
CA VAL A 1 -6.33 11.75 -8.63
C VAL A 1 -5.18 12.07 -9.57
N THR A 2 -3.99 11.65 -9.23
CA THR A 2 -2.79 11.73 -10.05
C THR A 2 -2.44 10.34 -10.56
N MET A 3 -2.13 10.21 -11.84
CA MET A 3 -1.65 8.96 -12.41
C MET A 3 -0.12 8.93 -12.36
N LEU A 4 0.41 8.02 -11.55
CA LEU A 4 1.83 7.79 -11.43
C LEU A 4 2.27 6.69 -12.41
N ARG A 5 3.54 6.68 -12.77
CA ARG A 5 4.10 5.63 -13.63
C ARG A 5 5.06 4.74 -12.84
N HIS A 6 4.79 3.44 -12.84
CA HIS A 6 5.70 2.42 -12.34
C HIS A 6 5.96 1.40 -13.46
N GLY A 7 7.13 1.49 -14.09
CA GLY A 7 7.45 0.69 -15.27
C GLY A 7 6.45 0.88 -16.41
N LYS A 8 5.65 -0.17 -16.69
CA LYS A 8 4.62 -0.17 -17.74
C LYS A 8 3.21 0.08 -17.21
N VAL A 9 3.02 0.17 -15.88
CA VAL A 9 1.71 0.39 -15.27
C VAL A 9 1.51 1.86 -14.90
N GLN A 10 0.25 2.26 -14.84
CA GLN A 10 -0.17 3.54 -14.28
C GLN A 10 -0.91 3.27 -12.98
N LEU A 11 -0.56 4.02 -11.95
CA LEU A 11 -1.08 3.88 -10.60
C LEU A 11 -1.94 5.10 -10.28
N ALA A 12 -3.11 4.87 -9.71
CA ALA A 12 -3.97 5.95 -9.26
C ALA A 12 -3.62 6.35 -7.82
N LEU A 13 -3.03 7.53 -7.65
CA LEU A 13 -2.84 8.17 -6.36
C LEU A 13 -3.97 9.17 -6.13
N HIS A 14 -4.79 8.89 -5.12
CA HIS A 14 -5.93 9.72 -4.74
C HIS A 14 -5.52 10.73 -3.67
N HIS A 15 -5.58 12.02 -3.98
CA HIS A 15 -5.45 13.08 -2.99
C HIS A 15 -6.78 13.24 -2.28
N LEU A 16 -6.86 12.80 -1.03
CA LEU A 16 -8.11 12.73 -0.26
C LEU A 16 -8.38 13.99 0.54
N ARG A 17 -7.31 14.65 1.00
CA ARG A 17 -7.38 15.90 1.76
C ARG A 17 -6.04 16.65 1.66
N ASP A 18 -6.12 17.97 1.55
CA ASP A 18 -4.95 18.85 1.61
C ASP A 18 -4.45 19.02 3.05
N ALA A 19 -3.22 19.52 3.21
CA ALA A 19 -2.67 19.81 4.52
C ALA A 19 -3.52 20.85 5.27
N THR A 20 -3.75 20.62 6.56
CA THR A 20 -4.43 21.57 7.45
C THR A 20 -3.43 22.50 8.18
N ALA A 21 -2.15 22.15 8.18
CA ALA A 21 -1.07 22.95 8.75
C ALA A 21 0.13 23.00 7.79
N ALA A 22 0.83 24.13 7.77
CA ALA A 22 2.05 24.27 6.99
C ALA A 22 3.13 23.28 7.48
N GLY A 23 3.80 22.62 6.55
CA GLY A 23 4.84 21.63 6.87
C GLY A 23 4.32 20.30 7.43
N GLY A 24 3.01 20.06 7.41
CA GLY A 24 2.44 18.77 7.80
C GLY A 24 2.94 17.63 6.92
N ARG A 25 3.43 16.54 7.54
CA ARG A 25 3.94 15.37 6.82
C ARG A 25 2.81 14.65 6.07
N PRO A 26 3.01 14.24 4.80
CA PRO A 26 2.03 13.45 4.07
C PRO A 26 1.72 12.11 4.75
N LEU A 27 0.45 11.72 4.71
CA LEU A 27 -0.04 10.40 5.12
C LEU A 27 -0.42 9.60 3.88
N LEU A 28 0.27 8.49 3.64
CA LEU A 28 -0.06 7.54 2.59
C LEU A 28 -0.89 6.39 3.16
N VAL A 29 -2.05 6.14 2.57
CA VAL A 29 -2.95 5.04 2.94
C VAL A 29 -2.87 3.93 1.90
N LEU A 30 -2.61 2.70 2.36
CA LEU A 30 -2.49 1.50 1.55
C LEU A 30 -3.58 0.50 1.95
N HIS A 31 -4.36 0.05 0.97
CA HIS A 31 -5.51 -0.83 1.16
C HIS A 31 -5.13 -2.31 1.26
N GLY A 32 -6.05 -3.15 1.76
CA GLY A 32 -5.91 -4.61 1.82
C GLY A 32 -6.15 -5.29 0.48
N LEU A 33 -5.86 -6.59 0.43
CA LEU A 33 -6.07 -7.42 -0.76
C LEU A 33 -7.54 -7.40 -1.17
N GLY A 34 -7.78 -7.11 -2.45
CA GLY A 34 -9.13 -7.04 -3.01
C GLY A 34 -9.92 -5.77 -2.67
N GLU A 35 -9.32 -4.86 -1.91
CA GLU A 35 -9.89 -3.55 -1.61
C GLU A 35 -9.41 -2.50 -2.65
N ALA A 36 -9.79 -1.26 -2.45
CA ALA A 36 -9.33 -0.11 -3.22
C ALA A 36 -9.14 1.10 -2.30
N ALA A 37 -8.48 2.12 -2.79
CA ALA A 37 -8.34 3.38 -2.09
C ALA A 37 -9.72 3.96 -1.71
N PRO A 38 -9.88 4.53 -0.51
CA PRO A 38 -11.11 5.20 -0.14
C PRO A 38 -11.35 6.43 -1.03
N ARG A 39 -12.62 6.75 -1.28
CA ARG A 39 -13.00 7.91 -2.12
C ARG A 39 -12.90 9.25 -1.41
N SER A 40 -12.81 9.23 -0.08
CA SER A 40 -12.67 10.41 0.78
C SER A 40 -11.78 10.08 1.96
N ALA A 41 -11.19 11.09 2.59
CA ALA A 41 -10.36 10.90 3.78
C ALA A 41 -11.15 10.20 4.89
N PRO A 42 -10.69 9.06 5.40
CA PRO A 42 -11.37 8.38 6.50
C PRO A 42 -11.37 9.24 7.77
N ARG A 43 -12.42 9.15 8.58
CA ARG A 43 -12.57 9.96 9.81
C ARG A 43 -11.40 9.82 10.79
N TRP A 44 -10.77 8.66 10.85
CA TRP A 44 -9.59 8.47 11.72
C TRP A 44 -8.39 9.33 11.30
N THR A 45 -8.42 9.95 10.11
CA THR A 45 -7.39 10.90 9.65
C THR A 45 -7.70 12.35 10.01
N ASP A 46 -8.83 12.67 10.62
CA ASP A 46 -9.29 14.06 10.82
C ASP A 46 -8.29 14.92 11.62
N GLY A 47 -7.56 14.32 12.55
CA GLY A 47 -6.50 14.99 13.33
C GLY A 47 -5.13 15.05 12.63
N TRP A 48 -4.99 14.50 11.44
CA TRP A 48 -3.70 14.49 10.75
C TRP A 48 -3.39 15.87 10.13
N PRO A 49 -2.23 16.50 10.47
CA PRO A 49 -1.96 17.88 10.03
C PRO A 49 -1.53 17.99 8.56
N GLY A 50 -0.95 16.94 8.00
CA GLY A 50 -0.46 16.90 6.62
C GLY A 50 -1.52 16.50 5.59
N PRO A 51 -1.16 16.48 4.31
CA PRO A 51 -2.03 15.97 3.26
C PRO A 51 -2.25 14.47 3.45
N VAL A 52 -3.42 13.99 3.03
CA VAL A 52 -3.78 12.57 3.06
C VAL A 52 -3.98 12.09 1.64
N ALA A 53 -3.23 11.07 1.26
CA ALA A 53 -3.34 10.41 -0.03
C ALA A 53 -3.54 8.90 0.14
N ALA A 54 -4.16 8.26 -0.84
CA ALA A 54 -4.32 6.81 -0.88
C ALA A 54 -3.96 6.27 -2.25
N LEU A 55 -3.32 5.12 -2.29
CA LEU A 55 -2.88 4.46 -3.51
C LEU A 55 -3.80 3.29 -3.84
N ASP A 56 -4.23 3.21 -5.10
CA ASP A 56 -4.69 1.95 -5.66
C ASP A 56 -3.48 1.16 -6.15
N PHE A 57 -3.25 -0.01 -5.61
CA PHE A 57 -2.21 -0.92 -6.10
C PHE A 57 -2.47 -1.40 -7.51
N THR A 58 -1.43 -1.80 -8.23
CA THR A 58 -1.56 -2.50 -9.52
C THR A 58 -2.61 -3.61 -9.42
N GLY A 59 -3.52 -3.67 -10.38
CA GLY A 59 -4.63 -4.66 -10.41
C GLY A 59 -5.83 -4.31 -9.54
N HIS A 60 -5.84 -3.16 -8.87
CA HIS A 60 -6.92 -2.72 -7.98
C HIS A 60 -7.41 -1.32 -8.36
N GLY A 61 -8.66 -1.02 -8.02
CA GLY A 61 -9.25 0.30 -8.16
C GLY A 61 -9.15 0.88 -9.57
N ALA A 62 -8.55 2.06 -9.68
CA ALA A 62 -8.33 2.78 -10.94
C ALA A 62 -6.91 2.59 -11.52
N SER A 63 -6.07 1.76 -10.88
CA SER A 63 -4.75 1.43 -11.38
C SER A 63 -4.80 0.40 -12.53
N THR A 64 -3.72 0.33 -13.30
CA THR A 64 -3.62 -0.60 -14.44
C THR A 64 -3.80 -2.05 -14.00
N ILE A 65 -4.56 -2.81 -14.78
CA ILE A 65 -4.64 -4.27 -14.72
C ILE A 65 -3.68 -4.83 -15.77
N PRO A 66 -2.55 -5.45 -15.39
CA PRO A 66 -1.60 -6.06 -16.31
C PRO A 66 -2.24 -7.25 -17.04
N ARG A 67 -1.93 -7.43 -18.31
CA ARG A 67 -2.36 -8.63 -19.03
C ARG A 67 -1.54 -9.82 -18.58
N GLY A 68 -2.19 -10.86 -18.05
CA GLY A 68 -1.54 -12.12 -17.69
C GLY A 68 -1.03 -12.24 -16.25
N GLY A 69 -1.46 -11.38 -15.34
CA GLY A 69 -1.08 -11.48 -13.93
C GLY A 69 0.35 -10.97 -13.64
N GLY A 70 1.08 -11.65 -12.76
CA GLY A 70 2.44 -11.29 -12.36
C GLY A 70 2.48 -10.42 -11.10
N TYR A 71 1.50 -10.58 -10.23
CA TYR A 71 1.40 -9.84 -8.98
C TYR A 71 2.27 -10.47 -7.89
N THR A 72 3.19 -9.69 -7.35
CA THR A 72 4.01 -10.04 -6.18
C THR A 72 4.04 -8.90 -5.17
N ALA A 73 4.43 -9.19 -3.94
CA ALA A 73 4.61 -8.15 -2.93
C ALA A 73 5.67 -7.12 -3.36
N GLU A 74 6.72 -7.54 -4.06
CA GLU A 74 7.77 -6.64 -4.55
C GLU A 74 7.25 -5.68 -5.63
N LEU A 75 6.34 -6.13 -6.51
CA LEU A 75 5.67 -5.25 -7.46
C LEU A 75 4.90 -4.15 -6.70
N LEU A 76 4.13 -4.53 -5.68
CA LEU A 76 3.35 -3.58 -4.90
C LEU A 76 4.21 -2.69 -4.00
N LEU A 77 5.38 -3.17 -3.56
CA LEU A 77 6.37 -2.32 -2.91
C LEU A 77 6.86 -1.23 -3.86
N GLY A 78 7.13 -1.56 -5.11
CA GLY A 78 7.47 -0.57 -6.14
C GLY A 78 6.33 0.43 -6.41
N ASP A 79 5.06 0.00 -6.34
CA ASP A 79 3.90 0.89 -6.44
C ASP A 79 3.89 1.90 -5.28
N ALA A 80 4.12 1.43 -4.05
CA ALA A 80 4.17 2.28 -2.86
C ALA A 80 5.37 3.23 -2.88
N ASP A 81 6.50 2.78 -3.41
CA ASP A 81 7.70 3.59 -3.60
C ASP A 81 7.46 4.75 -4.58
N ALA A 82 6.80 4.49 -5.69
CA ALA A 82 6.40 5.54 -6.65
C ALA A 82 5.45 6.56 -6.01
N ALA A 83 4.56 6.12 -5.12
CA ALA A 83 3.69 7.03 -4.38
C ALA A 83 4.49 7.88 -3.37
N LEU A 84 5.47 7.28 -2.67
CA LEU A 84 6.39 8.01 -1.78
C LEU A 84 7.14 9.09 -2.56
N GLU A 85 7.76 8.75 -3.68
CA GLU A 85 8.48 9.72 -4.52
C GLU A 85 7.58 10.88 -4.95
N SER A 86 6.34 10.59 -5.34
CA SER A 86 5.37 11.63 -5.71
C SER A 86 5.00 12.54 -4.54
N LEU A 87 4.82 11.99 -3.34
CA LEU A 87 4.42 12.75 -2.14
C LEU A 87 5.58 13.56 -1.53
N THR A 88 6.81 13.19 -1.82
CA THR A 88 8.02 13.91 -1.41
C THR A 88 8.56 14.85 -2.49
N ASP A 89 7.94 14.87 -3.67
CA ASP A 89 8.46 15.58 -4.87
C ASP A 89 9.88 15.10 -5.25
N GLY A 90 10.22 13.85 -4.95
CA GLY A 90 11.54 13.28 -5.16
C GLY A 90 12.65 13.85 -4.25
N ASP A 91 12.29 14.64 -3.24
CA ASP A 91 13.24 15.20 -2.29
C ASP A 91 13.58 14.18 -1.18
N PRO A 92 14.82 13.70 -1.08
CA PRO A 92 15.22 12.72 -0.07
C PRO A 92 15.18 13.26 1.37
N ALA A 93 15.17 14.57 1.56
CA ALA A 93 15.04 15.18 2.88
C ALA A 93 13.61 15.23 3.40
N ARG A 94 12.62 14.96 2.55
CA ARG A 94 11.20 14.90 2.93
C ARG A 94 10.80 13.48 3.29
N SER A 95 9.91 13.37 4.27
CA SER A 95 9.43 12.09 4.74
C SER A 95 7.90 12.02 4.76
N ILE A 96 7.38 10.78 4.72
CA ILE A 96 5.95 10.49 4.84
C ILE A 96 5.68 9.64 6.09
N THR A 97 4.42 9.53 6.48
CA THR A 97 3.92 8.44 7.32
C THR A 97 3.05 7.54 6.46
N VAL A 98 3.14 6.23 6.66
CA VAL A 98 2.34 5.26 5.92
C VAL A 98 1.40 4.51 6.86
N VAL A 99 0.16 4.32 6.43
CA VAL A 99 -0.82 3.45 7.10
C VAL A 99 -1.22 2.37 6.13
N GLY A 100 -0.98 1.12 6.49
CA GLY A 100 -1.38 -0.02 5.68
C GLY A 100 -2.37 -0.92 6.41
N ARG A 101 -3.33 -1.47 5.65
CA ARG A 101 -4.28 -2.47 6.14
C ARG A 101 -4.12 -3.78 5.38
N GLY A 102 -4.07 -4.92 6.09
CA GLY A 102 -3.94 -6.24 5.46
C GLY A 102 -2.69 -6.35 4.59
N LEU A 103 -2.86 -6.63 3.29
CA LEU A 103 -1.75 -6.61 2.32
C LEU A 103 -1.00 -5.28 2.34
N GLY A 104 -1.73 -4.16 2.39
CA GLY A 104 -1.12 -2.83 2.50
C GLY A 104 -0.29 -2.64 3.76
N ALA A 105 -0.60 -3.33 4.87
CA ALA A 105 0.25 -3.31 6.06
C ALA A 105 1.57 -4.03 5.83
N TYR A 106 1.56 -5.17 5.14
CA TYR A 106 2.78 -5.88 4.76
C TYR A 106 3.67 -5.02 3.83
N ILE A 107 3.06 -4.34 2.85
CA ILE A 107 3.79 -3.43 1.95
C ILE A 107 4.29 -2.19 2.70
N ALA A 108 3.50 -1.62 3.62
CA ALA A 108 3.93 -0.50 4.46
C ALA A 108 5.17 -0.83 5.31
N LEU A 109 5.22 -2.05 5.87
CA LEU A 109 6.39 -2.54 6.59
C LEU A 109 7.63 -2.63 5.69
N GLN A 110 7.48 -3.20 4.49
CA GLN A 110 8.57 -3.31 3.52
C GLN A 110 9.06 -1.92 3.08
N LEU A 111 8.14 -1.00 2.79
CA LEU A 111 8.49 0.37 2.42
C LEU A 111 9.25 1.08 3.54
N ALA A 112 8.82 0.92 4.79
CA ALA A 112 9.50 1.50 5.95
C ALA A 112 10.93 0.99 6.09
N GLY A 113 11.18 -0.29 5.84
CA GLY A 113 12.54 -0.84 5.85
C GLY A 113 13.38 -0.46 4.63
N ALA A 114 12.76 -0.38 3.45
CA ALA A 114 13.46 -0.03 2.21
C ALA A 114 13.81 1.47 2.11
N ARG A 115 13.00 2.33 2.73
CA ARG A 115 13.11 3.80 2.71
C ARG A 115 13.12 4.37 4.13
N ALA A 116 13.95 3.80 5.03
CA ALA A 116 13.93 4.11 6.46
C ALA A 116 14.12 5.61 6.77
N GLU A 117 14.90 6.33 5.99
CA GLU A 117 15.10 7.78 6.15
C GLU A 117 13.88 8.62 5.68
N GLN A 118 13.06 8.09 4.77
CA GLN A 118 11.92 8.79 4.18
C GLN A 118 10.56 8.34 4.74
N VAL A 119 10.50 7.20 5.42
CA VAL A 119 9.30 6.73 6.12
C VAL A 119 9.46 6.96 7.61
N HIS A 120 8.96 8.10 8.07
CA HIS A 120 9.05 8.48 9.49
C HIS A 120 8.31 7.52 10.45
N GLY A 121 7.29 6.84 9.93
CA GLY A 121 6.53 5.87 10.72
C GLY A 121 5.57 5.06 9.85
N ALA A 122 5.36 3.81 10.25
CA ALA A 122 4.41 2.91 9.61
C ALA A 122 3.38 2.40 10.63
N ILE A 123 2.10 2.54 10.31
CA ILE A 123 0.98 2.03 11.10
C ILE A 123 0.43 0.80 10.38
N LEU A 124 0.50 -0.35 11.04
CA LEU A 124 0.12 -1.64 10.48
C LEU A 124 -1.22 -2.08 11.09
N VAL A 125 -2.22 -2.27 10.23
CA VAL A 125 -3.57 -2.66 10.64
C VAL A 125 -3.90 -4.02 10.05
N ASP A 126 -4.46 -4.91 10.85
CA ASP A 126 -4.91 -6.23 10.40
C ASP A 126 -5.98 -6.13 9.31
N GLY A 127 -6.02 -7.10 8.42
CA GLY A 127 -6.97 -7.11 7.32
C GLY A 127 -6.64 -8.13 6.21
N PRO A 128 -7.39 -8.06 5.09
CA PRO A 128 -7.24 -9.00 3.99
C PRO A 128 -5.83 -9.00 3.41
N GLY A 129 -5.24 -10.19 3.28
CA GLY A 129 -3.95 -10.40 2.65
C GLY A 129 -2.73 -10.03 3.51
N LEU A 130 -2.88 -9.79 4.83
CA LEU A 130 -1.74 -9.58 5.73
C LEU A 130 -0.86 -10.83 5.79
N ALA A 131 -1.45 -11.96 6.08
CA ALA A 131 -0.78 -13.25 5.96
C ALA A 131 -0.87 -13.70 4.50
N GLY A 132 0.28 -14.03 3.92
CA GLY A 132 0.36 -14.64 2.61
C GLY A 132 0.44 -16.15 2.71
N GLY A 133 0.20 -16.81 1.58
CA GLY A 133 0.37 -18.22 1.34
C GLY A 133 -0.28 -19.20 2.32
N PRO A 134 -0.92 -20.25 1.88
CA PRO A 134 -1.41 -21.26 2.80
C PRO A 134 -0.22 -22.00 3.40
N THR A 135 -0.13 -22.05 4.71
CA THR A 135 0.79 -22.95 5.43
C THR A 135 0.32 -24.40 5.39
N GLY A 136 -0.77 -24.68 4.65
CA GLY A 136 -1.36 -25.99 4.47
C GLY A 136 -2.55 -25.93 3.50
N PRO A 137 -3.23 -27.03 3.19
CA PRO A 137 -4.42 -27.05 2.34
C PRO A 137 -5.55 -26.32 3.07
N THR A 138 -5.59 -25.01 2.95
CA THR A 138 -6.73 -24.22 3.43
C THR A 138 -7.78 -24.20 2.34
N SER A 139 -8.84 -24.97 2.55
CA SER A 139 -10.09 -24.68 1.92
C SER A 139 -10.53 -23.30 2.38
N GLN A 140 -10.52 -22.34 1.44
CA GLN A 140 -11.32 -21.13 1.50
C GLN A 140 -10.83 -19.99 2.37
N SER A 141 -9.97 -19.18 1.81
CA SER A 141 -10.09 -17.74 2.07
C SER A 141 -11.28 -17.23 1.25
N PHE A 142 -12.48 -17.27 1.81
CA PHE A 142 -13.57 -16.49 1.26
C PHE A 142 -13.29 -15.03 1.59
N PHE A 143 -12.75 -14.31 0.63
CA PHE A 143 -12.76 -12.87 0.70
C PHE A 143 -14.19 -12.43 0.42
N SER A 144 -14.88 -11.98 1.45
CA SER A 144 -16.10 -11.20 1.25
C SER A 144 -15.65 -9.83 0.78
N LEU A 145 -15.55 -9.68 -0.53
CA LEU A 145 -15.26 -8.38 -1.12
C LEU A 145 -16.48 -7.49 -0.94
N PRO A 146 -16.31 -6.28 -0.42
CA PRO A 146 -17.39 -5.31 -0.45
C PRO A 146 -17.77 -5.05 -1.90
N PRO A 147 -19.06 -4.75 -2.20
CA PRO A 147 -19.48 -4.37 -3.53
C PRO A 147 -18.64 -3.19 -4.01
N SER A 148 -17.82 -3.40 -5.03
CA SER A 148 -16.97 -2.37 -5.62
C SER A 148 -17.46 -2.04 -7.03
N ALA A 149 -17.47 -0.76 -7.38
CA ALA A 149 -17.72 -0.32 -8.75
C ALA A 149 -16.58 -0.70 -9.70
N SER A 150 -15.42 -1.06 -9.15
CA SER A 150 -14.24 -1.52 -9.88
C SER A 150 -13.66 -2.72 -9.15
N PRO A 151 -14.11 -3.95 -9.46
CA PRO A 151 -13.58 -5.16 -8.81
C PRO A 151 -12.09 -5.31 -9.14
N PRO A 152 -11.30 -5.87 -8.19
CA PRO A 152 -9.90 -6.15 -8.43
C PRO A 152 -9.74 -7.23 -9.51
N ASP A 153 -8.55 -7.27 -10.13
CA ASP A 153 -8.21 -8.37 -11.01
C ASP A 153 -8.25 -9.70 -10.26
N PRO A 154 -8.98 -10.72 -10.75
CA PRO A 154 -9.00 -12.04 -10.14
C PRO A 154 -7.61 -12.67 -10.00
N TYR A 155 -6.69 -12.42 -10.92
CA TYR A 155 -5.30 -12.88 -10.82
C TYR A 155 -4.57 -12.24 -9.63
N ALA A 156 -4.81 -10.95 -9.35
CA ALA A 156 -4.24 -10.30 -8.17
C ALA A 156 -4.66 -10.99 -6.86
N LEU A 157 -5.94 -11.37 -6.75
CA LEU A 157 -6.44 -12.07 -5.56
C LEU A 157 -5.77 -13.44 -5.38
N VAL A 158 -5.59 -14.19 -6.47
CA VAL A 158 -5.00 -15.53 -6.43
C VAL A 158 -3.51 -15.49 -6.17
N GLU A 159 -2.78 -14.65 -6.90
CA GLU A 159 -1.31 -14.59 -6.84
C GLU A 159 -0.86 -13.98 -5.51
N LEU A 160 -1.38 -12.82 -5.12
CA LEU A 160 -1.03 -12.17 -3.85
C LEU A 160 -1.56 -12.92 -2.63
N GLY A 161 -2.67 -13.66 -2.75
CA GLY A 161 -3.17 -14.53 -1.70
C GLY A 161 -2.30 -15.76 -1.45
N ARG A 162 -1.54 -16.20 -2.46
CA ARG A 162 -0.61 -17.33 -2.40
C ARG A 162 0.85 -16.92 -2.20
N ASP A 163 1.13 -15.64 -2.33
CA ASP A 163 2.47 -15.09 -2.18
C ASP A 163 3.04 -15.41 -0.80
N LEU A 164 4.27 -15.93 -0.77
CA LEU A 164 4.92 -16.34 0.48
C LEU A 164 5.43 -15.11 1.22
N ARG A 165 5.15 -15.06 2.52
CA ARG A 165 5.62 -13.99 3.42
C ARG A 165 6.38 -14.59 4.60
N PRO A 166 7.66 -14.95 4.41
CA PRO A 166 8.46 -15.56 5.46
C PRO A 166 8.57 -14.63 6.69
N PRO A 167 8.42 -15.15 7.92
CA PRO A 167 8.51 -14.34 9.15
C PRO A 167 9.84 -13.59 9.32
N ASP A 168 10.94 -14.19 8.89
CA ASP A 168 12.29 -13.59 8.92
C ASP A 168 12.38 -12.38 7.97
N TYR A 169 11.63 -12.38 6.89
CA TYR A 169 11.54 -11.24 5.96
C TYR A 169 10.92 -10.03 6.66
N ALA A 170 9.80 -10.22 7.36
CA ALA A 170 9.18 -9.16 8.14
C ALA A 170 10.13 -8.66 9.25
N THR A 171 10.82 -9.57 9.94
CA THR A 171 11.82 -9.22 10.96
C THR A 171 12.96 -8.38 10.40
N LEU A 172 13.44 -8.71 9.20
CA LEU A 172 14.48 -7.92 8.53
C LEU A 172 14.02 -6.48 8.26
N PHE A 173 12.83 -6.30 7.68
CA PHE A 173 12.30 -4.97 7.38
C PHE A 173 12.02 -4.14 8.65
N VAL A 174 11.57 -4.77 9.74
CA VAL A 174 11.47 -4.09 11.05
C VAL A 174 12.84 -3.56 11.49
N ARG A 175 13.89 -4.39 11.41
CA ARG A 175 15.24 -3.96 11.81
C ARG A 175 15.75 -2.82 10.94
N LEU A 176 15.54 -2.87 9.63
CA LEU A 176 15.94 -1.80 8.72
C LEU A 176 15.18 -0.50 9.02
N ALA A 177 13.87 -0.58 9.24
CA ALA A 177 13.05 0.58 9.58
C ALA A 177 13.44 1.27 10.90
N LEU A 178 13.97 0.51 11.87
CA LEU A 178 14.40 1.02 13.17
C LEU A 178 15.86 1.49 13.17
N ALA A 179 16.60 1.25 12.09
CA ALA A 179 18.01 1.65 11.95
C ALA A 179 18.20 3.00 11.22
N GLY A 180 17.17 3.48 10.51
CA GLY A 180 17.14 4.81 9.88
C GLY A 180 16.45 5.82 10.79
#